data_6abca3e4d2d9c25b7b955925d24a5604
#
_entry.id   6abca3e4d2d9c25b7b955925d24a5604
#
_cell.length_a   1.000
_cell.length_b   1.000
_cell.length_c   1.000
_cell.angle_alpha   90.00
_cell.angle_beta   90.00
_cell.angle_gamma   90.00
#
_symmetry.space_group_name_H-M   'P 1'
#
loop_
_entity.id
_entity.type
_entity.pdbx_description
1 polymer ?
#
loop_
_entity_poly.entity_id
_entity_poly.type
_entity_poly.pdbx_seq_one_letter_code
_entity_poly.pdbx_strand_id
1 'polypeptide(L)'
;MKNPLIKRLPREFTGEIAKYIVIFIFMTAVIGLISGFLIADGSVLDTYNKSFDKYNVEDGNFELYSKADDKLIDRLEEENVTIYENFYKEETLKVHNNEKLREDDQSTIRFYINRDDIDKVDVMEGRLAEDINEIALDRMYSVNNNIKIGDIINVGTRALKVTGYVAKILNQLGIVRVECCAADFSDIAVA
;
A
#
# COMPACT_ATOMS: atom_id res chain seq x y z
N MET A 1 -35.86 60.32 13.27
CA MET A 1 -34.55 60.52 13.93
C MET A 1 -33.63 59.35 13.53
N LYS A 2 -32.54 59.64 12.80
CA LYS A 2 -31.56 58.57 12.42
C LYS A 2 -30.72 58.22 13.67
N ASN A 3 -30.74 56.93 14.02
CA ASN A 3 -30.06 56.40 15.19
C ASN A 3 -28.54 56.69 15.13
N PRO A 4 -27.97 57.44 16.10
CA PRO A 4 -26.57 57.87 16.05
C PRO A 4 -25.58 56.71 16.05
N LEU A 5 -26.01 55.52 16.50
CA LEU A 5 -25.19 54.30 16.50
C LEU A 5 -24.85 53.79 15.08
N ILE A 6 -25.78 54.01 14.12
CA ILE A 6 -25.58 53.57 12.72
C ILE A 6 -24.45 54.31 12.02
N LYS A 7 -24.19 55.56 12.43
CA LYS A 7 -23.09 56.39 11.87
C LYS A 7 -21.74 56.05 12.51
N ARG A 8 -21.72 55.50 13.73
CA ARG A 8 -20.52 55.21 14.49
C ARG A 8 -19.87 53.90 14.06
N LEU A 9 -20.69 52.89 13.79
CA LEU A 9 -20.27 51.55 13.37
C LEU A 9 -19.28 51.54 12.18
N PRO A 10 -19.59 52.17 11.01
CA PRO A 10 -18.68 52.15 9.88
C PRO A 10 -17.38 52.92 10.14
N ARG A 11 -17.40 53.93 11.01
CA ARG A 11 -16.21 54.73 11.34
C ARG A 11 -15.26 53.95 12.30
N GLU A 12 -15.80 53.19 13.25
CA GLU A 12 -15.00 52.31 14.10
C GLU A 12 -14.45 51.14 13.29
N PHE A 13 -15.27 50.56 12.38
CA PHE A 13 -14.84 49.48 11.52
C PHE A 13 -13.66 49.86 10.63
N THR A 14 -13.71 51.06 9.99
CA THR A 14 -12.61 51.53 9.13
C THR A 14 -11.37 51.95 9.92
N GLY A 15 -11.54 52.42 11.17
CA GLY A 15 -10.41 52.82 12.01
C GLY A 15 -9.59 51.63 12.57
N GLU A 16 -10.20 50.45 12.71
CA GLU A 16 -9.57 49.26 13.31
C GLU A 16 -9.63 48.03 12.39
N ILE A 17 -9.71 48.27 11.08
CA ILE A 17 -9.88 47.20 10.07
C ILE A 17 -8.85 46.09 10.18
N ALA A 18 -7.63 46.40 10.56
CA ALA A 18 -6.55 45.42 10.75
C ALA A 18 -6.91 44.37 11.82
N LYS A 19 -7.55 44.75 12.92
CA LYS A 19 -7.97 43.81 13.97
C LYS A 19 -9.04 42.85 13.45
N TYR A 20 -10.02 43.37 12.69
CA TYR A 20 -11.09 42.53 12.11
C TYR A 20 -10.56 41.58 11.06
N ILE A 21 -9.60 42.00 10.24
CA ILE A 21 -8.93 41.12 9.28
C ILE A 21 -8.20 39.95 9.97
N VAL A 22 -7.46 40.26 11.04
CA VAL A 22 -6.76 39.22 11.79
C VAL A 22 -7.74 38.20 12.40
N ILE A 23 -8.85 38.71 13.00
CA ILE A 23 -9.88 37.81 13.56
C ILE A 23 -10.52 36.99 12.46
N PHE A 24 -10.84 37.59 11.31
CA PHE A 24 -11.46 36.91 10.18
C PHE A 24 -10.53 35.79 9.64
N ILE A 25 -9.26 36.06 9.44
CA ILE A 25 -8.26 35.08 8.99
C ILE A 25 -8.16 33.94 10.00
N PHE A 26 -8.09 34.27 11.28
CA PHE A 26 -7.99 33.27 12.34
C PHE A 26 -9.23 32.36 12.37
N MET A 27 -10.42 32.93 12.34
CA MET A 27 -11.67 32.15 12.31
C MET A 27 -11.79 31.29 11.07
N THR A 28 -11.40 31.83 9.90
CA THR A 28 -11.40 31.05 8.65
C THR A 28 -10.41 29.89 8.71
N ALA A 29 -9.23 30.12 9.26
CA ALA A 29 -8.21 29.07 9.43
C ALA A 29 -8.69 27.98 10.37
N VAL A 30 -9.30 28.32 11.51
CA VAL A 30 -9.83 27.33 12.47
C VAL A 30 -10.95 26.49 11.85
N ILE A 31 -11.92 27.14 11.19
CA ILE A 31 -13.02 26.45 10.53
C ILE A 31 -12.49 25.56 9.39
N GLY A 32 -11.53 26.06 8.61
CA GLY A 32 -10.91 25.30 7.52
C GLY A 32 -10.17 24.06 8.01
N LEU A 33 -9.40 24.18 9.10
CA LEU A 33 -8.72 23.03 9.71
C LEU A 33 -9.70 21.96 10.20
N ILE A 34 -10.72 22.37 10.97
CA ILE A 34 -11.70 21.41 11.50
C ILE A 34 -12.46 20.72 10.37
N SER A 35 -12.93 21.51 9.38
CA SER A 35 -13.64 20.96 8.23
C SER A 35 -12.75 20.02 7.39
N GLY A 36 -11.49 20.40 7.19
CA GLY A 36 -10.53 19.61 6.47
C GLY A 36 -10.28 18.25 7.14
N PHE A 37 -10.14 18.23 8.45
CA PHE A 37 -9.98 17.00 9.22
C PHE A 37 -11.21 16.07 9.10
N LEU A 38 -12.41 16.60 9.24
CA LEU A 38 -13.64 15.80 9.15
C LEU A 38 -13.84 15.19 7.76
N ILE A 39 -13.52 15.95 6.70
CA ILE A 39 -13.62 15.44 5.33
C ILE A 39 -12.55 14.39 5.07
N ALA A 40 -11.31 14.60 5.52
CA ALA A 40 -10.22 13.66 5.35
C ALA A 40 -10.51 12.31 6.04
N ASP A 41 -11.00 12.34 7.28
CA ASP A 41 -11.35 11.15 8.05
C ASP A 41 -12.43 10.32 7.34
N GLY A 42 -13.51 10.95 6.92
CA GLY A 42 -14.59 10.28 6.18
C GLY A 42 -14.12 9.69 4.84
N SER A 43 -13.27 10.40 4.11
CA SER A 43 -12.74 9.94 2.82
C SER A 43 -11.77 8.76 2.98
N VAL A 44 -10.92 8.78 3.99
CA VAL A 44 -9.98 7.69 4.27
C VAL A 44 -10.73 6.42 4.66
N LEU A 45 -11.72 6.53 5.56
CA LEU A 45 -12.54 5.38 5.98
C LEU A 45 -13.35 4.78 4.83
N ASP A 46 -13.95 5.61 4.00
CA ASP A 46 -14.72 5.15 2.83
C ASP A 46 -13.81 4.42 1.82
N THR A 47 -12.64 5.00 1.54
CA THR A 47 -11.65 4.38 0.65
C THR A 47 -11.12 3.08 1.23
N TYR A 48 -10.83 3.03 2.52
CA TYR A 48 -10.39 1.83 3.22
C TYR A 48 -11.44 0.71 3.11
N ASN A 49 -12.69 0.98 3.46
CA ASN A 49 -13.75 -0.01 3.38
C ASN A 49 -13.97 -0.51 1.94
N LYS A 50 -13.99 0.38 0.95
CA LYS A 50 -14.11 0.01 -0.46
C LYS A 50 -12.93 -0.81 -0.97
N SER A 51 -11.77 -0.69 -0.36
CA SER A 51 -10.60 -1.46 -0.76
C SER A 51 -10.76 -2.95 -0.48
N PHE A 52 -11.46 -3.33 0.58
CA PHE A 52 -11.73 -4.75 0.88
C PHE A 52 -12.53 -5.41 -0.23
N ASP A 53 -13.61 -4.74 -0.68
CA ASP A 53 -14.43 -5.25 -1.78
C ASP A 53 -13.67 -5.25 -3.11
N LYS A 54 -12.94 -4.17 -3.41
CA LYS A 54 -12.21 -4.02 -4.68
C LYS A 54 -11.15 -5.08 -4.87
N TYR A 55 -10.42 -5.40 -3.82
CA TYR A 55 -9.27 -6.31 -3.88
C TYR A 55 -9.61 -7.70 -3.36
N ASN A 56 -10.88 -7.94 -2.99
CA ASN A 56 -11.35 -9.19 -2.41
C ASN A 56 -10.41 -9.68 -1.31
N VAL A 57 -10.25 -8.82 -0.29
CA VAL A 57 -9.31 -9.07 0.79
C VAL A 57 -9.79 -10.23 1.65
N GLU A 58 -8.89 -11.13 2.02
CA GLU A 58 -9.16 -12.27 2.89
C GLU A 58 -9.73 -11.86 4.25
N ASP A 59 -10.68 -12.60 4.77
CA ASP A 59 -11.23 -12.41 6.14
C ASP A 59 -10.22 -12.85 7.22
N GLY A 60 -9.32 -13.75 6.87
CA GLY A 60 -8.27 -14.23 7.73
C GLY A 60 -7.34 -15.22 7.04
N ASN A 61 -6.15 -15.39 7.59
CA ASN A 61 -5.18 -16.37 7.10
C ASN A 61 -4.53 -17.12 8.25
N PHE A 62 -4.04 -18.29 7.92
CA PHE A 62 -3.19 -19.07 8.81
C PHE A 62 -2.09 -19.76 8.01
N GLU A 63 -0.94 -19.91 8.61
CA GLU A 63 0.23 -20.51 7.99
C GLU A 63 0.45 -21.91 8.56
N LEU A 64 0.62 -22.89 7.68
CA LEU A 64 0.92 -24.26 8.03
C LEU A 64 2.38 -24.56 7.70
N TYR A 65 3.00 -25.41 8.50
CA TYR A 65 4.37 -25.88 8.26
C TYR A 65 4.50 -26.76 7.01
N SER A 66 3.42 -27.43 6.63
CA SER A 66 3.34 -28.30 5.44
C SER A 66 2.02 -28.06 4.73
N LYS A 67 1.95 -28.53 3.48
CA LYS A 67 0.71 -28.46 2.70
C LYS A 67 -0.46 -29.07 3.48
N ALA A 68 -1.62 -28.41 3.46
CA ALA A 68 -2.84 -28.88 4.08
C ALA A 68 -3.24 -30.26 3.52
N ASP A 69 -3.74 -31.13 4.39
CA ASP A 69 -4.33 -32.41 3.99
C ASP A 69 -5.76 -32.14 3.45
N ASP A 70 -6.15 -32.87 2.41
CA ASP A 70 -7.48 -32.75 1.78
C ASP A 70 -8.61 -32.87 2.81
N LYS A 71 -8.45 -33.74 3.83
CA LYS A 71 -9.40 -33.87 4.93
C LYS A 71 -9.56 -32.63 5.79
N LEU A 72 -8.50 -31.81 5.91
CA LEU A 72 -8.59 -30.55 6.65
C LEU A 72 -9.37 -29.53 5.80
N ILE A 73 -9.09 -29.50 4.51
CA ILE A 73 -9.78 -28.62 3.55
C ILE A 73 -11.27 -28.94 3.52
N ASP A 74 -11.64 -30.23 3.33
CA ASP A 74 -13.03 -30.68 3.31
C ASP A 74 -13.79 -30.27 4.58
N ARG A 75 -13.19 -30.44 5.75
CA ARG A 75 -13.81 -30.06 7.03
C ARG A 75 -14.02 -28.54 7.20
N LEU A 76 -13.12 -27.73 6.66
CA LEU A 76 -13.24 -26.28 6.71
C LEU A 76 -14.31 -25.80 5.71
N GLU A 77 -14.41 -26.44 4.56
CA GLU A 77 -15.46 -26.17 3.58
C GLU A 77 -16.85 -26.55 4.09
N GLU A 78 -16.97 -27.64 4.90
CA GLU A 78 -18.21 -28.01 5.59
C GLU A 78 -18.72 -26.92 6.53
N GLU A 79 -17.82 -26.09 7.10
CA GLU A 79 -18.15 -24.94 7.94
C GLU A 79 -18.47 -23.66 7.13
N ASN A 80 -18.67 -23.79 5.82
CA ASN A 80 -19.03 -22.71 4.93
C ASN A 80 -17.92 -21.64 4.76
N VAL A 81 -16.67 -22.07 4.85
CA VAL A 81 -15.47 -21.26 4.64
C VAL A 81 -14.89 -21.55 3.27
N THR A 82 -14.67 -20.52 2.47
CA THR A 82 -13.96 -20.67 1.19
C THR A 82 -12.47 -20.58 1.43
N ILE A 83 -11.73 -21.60 0.97
CA ILE A 83 -10.30 -21.72 1.21
C ILE A 83 -9.54 -21.43 -0.08
N TYR A 84 -8.50 -20.62 0.03
CA TYR A 84 -7.53 -20.40 -1.03
C TYR A 84 -6.15 -20.81 -0.54
N GLU A 85 -5.56 -21.82 -1.18
CA GLU A 85 -4.18 -22.19 -0.93
C GLU A 85 -3.25 -21.10 -1.46
N ASN A 86 -2.40 -20.56 -0.60
CA ASN A 86 -1.46 -19.53 -0.96
C ASN A 86 -0.05 -19.97 -0.63
N PHE A 87 0.77 -20.11 -1.66
CA PHE A 87 2.18 -20.45 -1.50
C PHE A 87 3.04 -19.23 -1.73
N TYR A 88 4.08 -19.11 -0.91
CA TYR A 88 5.13 -18.13 -1.14
C TYR A 88 6.50 -18.79 -1.07
N LYS A 89 7.46 -18.19 -1.71
CA LYS A 89 8.86 -18.56 -1.60
C LYS A 89 9.64 -17.40 -1.01
N GLU A 90 10.49 -17.67 -0.04
CA GLU A 90 11.41 -16.68 0.53
C GLU A 90 12.77 -16.81 -0.13
N GLU A 91 13.29 -15.72 -0.65
CA GLU A 91 14.62 -15.60 -1.23
C GLU A 91 15.32 -14.34 -0.77
N THR A 92 16.66 -14.40 -0.77
CA THR A 92 17.46 -13.22 -0.48
C THR A 92 17.68 -12.42 -1.75
N LEU A 93 17.25 -11.17 -1.73
CA LEU A 93 17.51 -10.25 -2.84
C LEU A 93 18.87 -9.62 -2.69
N LYS A 94 19.68 -9.70 -3.76
CA LYS A 94 20.90 -8.93 -3.92
C LYS A 94 20.63 -7.83 -4.94
N VAL A 95 20.37 -6.62 -4.46
CA VAL A 95 20.21 -5.46 -5.35
C VAL A 95 21.59 -5.08 -5.86
N HIS A 96 21.82 -5.25 -7.16
CA HIS A 96 23.05 -4.89 -7.82
C HIS A 96 22.96 -3.45 -8.34
N ASN A 97 22.95 -2.48 -7.45
CA ASN A 97 23.24 -1.11 -7.81
C ASN A 97 24.72 -0.83 -7.57
N ASN A 98 25.39 -0.24 -8.55
CA ASN A 98 26.83 0.01 -8.68
C ASN A 98 27.54 0.72 -7.51
N GLU A 99 26.92 0.88 -6.35
CA GLU A 99 27.52 1.47 -5.17
C GLU A 99 27.36 0.52 -3.98
N LYS A 100 28.47 -0.09 -3.61
CA LYS A 100 28.79 -0.75 -2.34
C LYS A 100 27.58 -1.22 -1.52
N LEU A 101 27.07 -2.40 -1.84
CA LEU A 101 26.27 -3.18 -0.90
C LEU A 101 27.04 -3.31 0.41
N ARG A 102 26.53 -2.77 1.48
CA ARG A 102 26.90 -3.20 2.82
C ARG A 102 26.51 -4.66 2.93
N GLU A 103 27.39 -5.50 3.45
CA GLU A 103 27.12 -6.93 3.68
C GLU A 103 25.88 -7.17 4.56
N ASP A 104 25.36 -6.14 5.22
CA ASP A 104 24.18 -6.16 6.09
C ASP A 104 22.84 -5.90 5.37
N ASP A 105 22.85 -5.53 4.08
CA ASP A 105 21.62 -5.20 3.32
C ASP A 105 21.01 -6.44 2.59
N GLN A 106 21.03 -7.59 3.23
CA GLN A 106 20.31 -8.76 2.74
C GLN A 106 18.82 -8.62 3.13
N SER A 107 18.00 -8.22 2.18
CA SER A 107 16.55 -8.21 2.37
C SER A 107 15.96 -9.55 1.99
N THR A 108 15.23 -10.18 2.90
CA THR A 108 14.44 -11.36 2.56
C THR A 108 13.14 -10.91 1.89
N ILE A 109 12.90 -11.42 0.70
CA ILE A 109 11.72 -11.12 -0.10
C ILE A 109 10.84 -12.35 -0.18
N ARG A 110 9.53 -12.17 -0.06
CA ARG A 110 8.52 -13.18 -0.34
C ARG A 110 8.00 -13.01 -1.75
N PHE A 111 8.04 -14.08 -2.51
CA PHE A 111 7.50 -14.17 -3.85
C PHE A 111 6.14 -14.85 -3.81
N TYR A 112 5.17 -14.22 -4.46
CA TYR A 112 3.83 -14.75 -4.66
C TYR A 112 3.55 -14.88 -6.15
N ILE A 113 2.73 -15.85 -6.52
CA ILE A 113 2.14 -15.92 -7.85
C ILE A 113 1.02 -14.86 -7.94
N ASN A 114 0.83 -14.28 -9.12
CA ASN A 114 -0.29 -13.39 -9.38
C ASN A 114 -1.61 -14.08 -9.02
N ARG A 115 -2.47 -13.38 -8.31
CA ARG A 115 -3.79 -13.85 -7.89
C ARG A 115 -4.86 -12.96 -8.46
N ASP A 116 -5.87 -13.58 -9.07
CA ASP A 116 -6.99 -12.88 -9.67
C ASP A 116 -8.27 -12.95 -8.82
N ASP A 117 -8.34 -13.88 -7.88
CA ASP A 117 -9.55 -14.16 -7.11
C ASP A 117 -9.56 -13.50 -5.74
N ILE A 118 -8.48 -13.61 -4.97
CA ILE A 118 -8.38 -13.13 -3.60
C ILE A 118 -7.09 -12.32 -3.39
N ASP A 119 -7.12 -11.38 -2.48
CA ASP A 119 -5.97 -10.53 -2.14
C ASP A 119 -5.28 -9.94 -3.37
N LYS A 120 -6.08 -9.38 -4.26
CA LYS A 120 -5.58 -8.75 -5.48
C LYS A 120 -4.62 -7.63 -5.14
N VAL A 121 -3.49 -7.61 -5.82
CA VAL A 121 -2.52 -6.51 -5.67
C VAL A 121 -2.94 -5.29 -6.48
N ASP A 122 -2.70 -4.11 -5.96
CA ASP A 122 -2.89 -2.86 -6.71
C ASP A 122 -1.64 -2.54 -7.52
N VAL A 123 -1.79 -2.45 -8.84
CA VAL A 123 -0.70 -2.04 -9.73
C VAL A 123 -0.64 -0.51 -9.72
N MET A 124 0.36 0.02 -9.03
CA MET A 124 0.57 1.47 -8.89
C MET A 124 1.17 2.08 -10.15
N GLU A 125 2.09 1.35 -10.79
CA GLU A 125 2.79 1.78 -12.01
C GLU A 125 3.30 0.55 -12.78
N GLY A 126 3.26 0.61 -14.11
CA GLY A 126 3.67 -0.51 -14.97
C GLY A 126 2.62 -1.60 -15.08
N ARG A 127 3.03 -2.86 -14.98
CA ARG A 127 2.16 -4.05 -15.06
C ARG A 127 2.66 -5.18 -14.18
N LEU A 128 1.82 -6.16 -13.93
CA LEU A 128 2.22 -7.42 -13.29
C LEU A 128 3.18 -8.22 -14.19
N ALA A 129 3.91 -9.14 -13.59
CA ALA A 129 4.77 -10.07 -14.31
C ALA A 129 3.90 -11.03 -15.14
N GLU A 130 4.20 -11.18 -16.41
CA GLU A 130 3.56 -12.10 -17.34
C GLU A 130 4.51 -13.21 -17.81
N ASP A 131 5.82 -12.96 -17.73
CA ASP A 131 6.87 -13.87 -18.12
C ASP A 131 7.68 -14.35 -16.90
N ILE A 132 8.23 -15.54 -17.00
CA ILE A 132 9.04 -16.20 -15.95
C ILE A 132 10.29 -15.39 -15.53
N ASN A 133 10.76 -14.49 -16.38
CA ASN A 133 11.90 -13.60 -16.09
C ASN A 133 11.46 -12.18 -15.70
N GLU A 134 10.21 -12.00 -15.35
CA GLU A 134 9.66 -10.73 -14.95
C GLU A 134 9.22 -10.75 -13.47
N ILE A 135 9.19 -9.57 -12.87
CA ILE A 135 8.78 -9.38 -11.49
C ILE A 135 8.13 -8.02 -11.30
N ALA A 136 7.06 -7.97 -10.54
CA ALA A 136 6.51 -6.73 -10.01
C ALA A 136 6.90 -6.63 -8.53
N LEU A 137 7.47 -5.48 -8.14
CA LEU A 137 8.01 -5.25 -6.81
C LEU A 137 7.10 -4.36 -5.98
N ASP A 138 7.17 -4.53 -4.66
CA ASP A 138 6.58 -3.57 -3.75
C ASP A 138 7.14 -2.15 -4.02
N ARG A 139 6.22 -1.18 -4.07
CA ARG A 139 6.57 0.21 -4.37
C ARG A 139 7.51 0.83 -3.33
N MET A 140 7.26 0.59 -2.05
CA MET A 140 8.08 1.16 -0.98
C MET A 140 9.51 0.62 -1.04
N TYR A 141 9.63 -0.68 -1.26
CA TYR A 141 10.92 -1.31 -1.43
C TYR A 141 11.67 -0.76 -2.64
N SER A 142 11.00 -0.64 -3.79
CA SER A 142 11.60 -0.12 -5.02
C SER A 142 12.09 1.31 -4.87
N VAL A 143 11.29 2.18 -4.24
CA VAL A 143 11.67 3.57 -3.98
C VAL A 143 12.86 3.66 -3.02
N ASN A 144 12.85 2.89 -1.93
CA ASN A 144 13.93 2.91 -0.93
C ASN A 144 15.27 2.40 -1.50
N ASN A 145 15.22 1.50 -2.46
CA ASN A 145 16.42 0.92 -3.10
C ASN A 145 16.74 1.52 -4.48
N ASN A 146 16.04 2.59 -4.88
CA ASN A 146 16.22 3.24 -6.19
C ASN A 146 16.10 2.29 -7.40
N ILE A 147 15.24 1.26 -7.29
CA ILE A 147 14.97 0.32 -8.37
C ILE A 147 13.91 0.92 -9.29
N LYS A 148 14.15 0.90 -10.60
CA LYS A 148 13.24 1.44 -11.61
C LYS A 148 12.61 0.34 -12.44
N ILE A 149 11.42 0.63 -12.99
CA ILE A 149 10.80 -0.25 -13.99
C ILE A 149 11.73 -0.39 -15.17
N GLY A 150 11.99 -1.63 -15.58
CA GLY A 150 12.95 -1.98 -16.61
C GLY A 150 14.32 -2.41 -16.09
N ASP A 151 14.64 -2.16 -14.82
CA ASP A 151 15.88 -2.63 -14.21
C ASP A 151 15.88 -4.15 -14.09
N ILE A 152 17.08 -4.72 -14.07
CA ILE A 152 17.29 -6.14 -13.87
C ILE A 152 17.83 -6.33 -12.45
N ILE A 153 17.14 -7.13 -11.67
CA ILE A 153 17.52 -7.49 -10.31
C ILE A 153 17.89 -8.98 -10.23
N ASN A 154 18.87 -9.29 -9.39
CA ASN A 154 19.27 -10.68 -9.17
C ASN A 154 18.58 -11.23 -7.93
N VAL A 155 17.82 -12.30 -8.10
CA VAL A 155 17.10 -13.01 -7.05
C VAL A 155 17.59 -14.45 -7.02
N GLY A 156 18.28 -14.82 -5.96
CA GLY A 156 18.96 -16.10 -5.93
C GLY A 156 19.95 -16.23 -7.10
N THR A 157 19.70 -17.18 -7.99
CA THR A 157 20.51 -17.43 -9.21
C THR A 157 19.93 -16.80 -10.47
N ARG A 158 18.79 -16.11 -10.39
CA ARG A 158 18.08 -15.57 -11.55
C ARG A 158 18.18 -14.06 -11.67
N ALA A 159 18.23 -13.59 -12.91
CA ALA A 159 18.08 -12.19 -13.25
C ALA A 159 16.63 -11.93 -13.70
N LEU A 160 15.90 -11.10 -12.99
CA LEU A 160 14.50 -10.78 -13.25
C LEU A 160 14.36 -9.31 -13.63
N LYS A 161 13.54 -9.05 -14.63
CA LYS A 161 13.23 -7.69 -15.08
C LYS A 161 12.06 -7.12 -14.31
N VAL A 162 12.21 -5.96 -13.73
CA VAL A 162 11.14 -5.24 -13.02
C VAL A 162 10.14 -4.67 -14.03
N THR A 163 8.88 -5.08 -13.94
CA THR A 163 7.81 -4.68 -14.87
C THR A 163 6.82 -3.69 -14.28
N GLY A 164 6.73 -3.63 -12.96
CA GLY A 164 5.82 -2.72 -12.29
C GLY A 164 6.04 -2.60 -10.81
N TYR A 165 5.36 -1.64 -10.23
CA TYR A 165 5.26 -1.44 -8.79
C TYR A 165 3.87 -1.80 -8.32
N VAL A 166 3.82 -2.59 -7.27
CA VAL A 166 2.59 -3.07 -6.66
C VAL A 166 2.48 -2.59 -5.21
N ALA A 167 1.26 -2.53 -4.74
CA ALA A 167 0.95 -2.39 -3.33
C ALA A 167 -0.06 -3.46 -2.95
N LYS A 168 0.18 -4.14 -1.82
CA LYS A 168 -0.80 -5.02 -1.22
C LYS A 168 -1.54 -4.28 -0.12
N ILE A 169 -2.84 -4.48 -0.04
CA ILE A 169 -3.63 -3.98 1.07
C ILE A 169 -3.38 -4.90 2.26
N LEU A 170 -2.66 -4.38 3.24
CA LEU A 170 -2.23 -5.11 4.41
C LEU A 170 -3.38 -5.32 5.39
N ASN A 171 -3.78 -6.58 5.59
CA ASN A 171 -4.54 -7.00 6.77
C ASN A 171 -3.63 -7.46 7.92
N GLN A 172 -2.32 -7.32 7.83
CA GLN A 172 -1.39 -7.81 8.85
C GLN A 172 -0.57 -6.70 9.51
N LEU A 173 -0.92 -6.41 10.74
CA LEU A 173 -0.04 -5.81 11.74
C LEU A 173 1.12 -6.79 12.03
N GLY A 174 2.27 -6.56 11.44
CA GLY A 174 3.47 -7.24 11.84
C GLY A 174 4.41 -7.62 10.69
N ILE A 175 5.58 -7.01 10.72
CA ILE A 175 6.76 -7.26 9.88
C ILE A 175 6.55 -6.88 8.40
N VAL A 176 7.11 -5.74 8.04
CA VAL A 176 7.25 -5.31 6.64
C VAL A 176 8.16 -6.33 5.93
N ARG A 177 7.55 -7.32 5.31
CA ARG A 177 8.22 -8.19 4.35
C ARG A 177 7.92 -7.65 2.96
N VAL A 178 8.94 -7.56 2.14
CA VAL A 178 8.79 -7.12 0.76
C VAL A 178 8.08 -8.23 0.00
N GLU A 179 6.98 -7.92 -0.63
CA GLU A 179 6.22 -8.85 -1.45
C GLU A 179 6.44 -8.54 -2.93
N CYS A 180 6.56 -9.58 -3.72
CA CYS A 180 6.77 -9.50 -5.15
C CYS A 180 5.87 -10.49 -5.85
N CYS A 181 5.31 -10.09 -6.99
CA CYS A 181 4.51 -10.97 -7.83
C CYS A 181 5.37 -11.49 -8.98
N ALA A 182 5.50 -12.81 -9.05
CA ALA A 182 6.16 -13.52 -10.14
C ALA A 182 5.11 -14.28 -10.97
N ALA A 183 5.42 -14.53 -12.24
CA ALA A 183 4.51 -15.28 -13.11
C ALA A 183 4.48 -16.77 -12.78
N ASP A 184 5.58 -17.35 -12.30
CA ASP A 184 5.68 -18.76 -11.92
C ASP A 184 6.82 -19.02 -10.93
N PHE A 185 6.67 -20.06 -10.09
CA PHE A 185 7.69 -20.55 -9.17
C PHE A 185 8.49 -21.76 -9.70
N SER A 186 8.05 -22.37 -10.80
CA SER A 186 8.52 -23.70 -11.23
C SER A 186 10.03 -23.82 -11.40
N ASP A 187 10.70 -22.69 -11.63
CA ASP A 187 12.13 -22.67 -11.90
C ASP A 187 12.94 -21.77 -10.93
N ILE A 188 12.34 -21.22 -9.90
CA ILE A 188 13.10 -20.59 -8.83
C ILE A 188 13.69 -21.75 -8.02
N ALA A 189 14.72 -22.35 -8.58
CA ALA A 189 15.29 -23.60 -8.09
C ALA A 189 15.80 -23.46 -6.67
N VAL A 190 15.43 -24.46 -5.89
CA VAL A 190 16.08 -24.85 -4.65
C VAL A 190 17.55 -25.18 -4.99
N ALA A 191 18.48 -24.38 -4.51
CA ALA A 191 19.87 -24.78 -4.36
C ALA A 191 20.08 -25.16 -2.89
#